data_686c4d1684168f9644a23f8feaf91931
#
_entry.id   686c4d1684168f9644a23f8feaf91931
#
_cell.length_a   1.000
_cell.length_b   1.000
_cell.length_c   1.000
_cell.angle_alpha   90.00
_cell.angle_beta   90.00
_cell.angle_gamma   90.00
#
_symmetry.space_group_name_H-M   'P 1'
#
loop_
_entity.id
_entity.type
_entity.pdbx_description
1 polymer ?
#
loop_
_entity_poly.entity_id
_entity_poly.type
_entity_poly.pdbx_seq_one_letter_code
_entity_poly.pdbx_strand_id
1 'polypeptide(L)'
;MIVEMNKITLKEIRFKKLKGLSNVTIKFSKPLTAIMGVNGSGKTTVIHALACLYNPDGNGENHIFPEFFTPNTDASWSGSELEAVNEIIGTDGVPTLLPPKKYYKAFDRWAPRYQTRPKRNVYYIGIETCLLSLIHISE
;
A
#
# COMPACT_ATOMS: atom_id res chain seq x y z
N MET A 1 -15.21 -23.87 -16.28
CA MET A 1 -13.78 -23.99 -15.94
C MET A 1 -13.47 -23.01 -14.84
N ILE A 2 -13.00 -23.50 -13.73
CA ILE A 2 -12.61 -22.63 -12.61
C ILE A 2 -11.17 -22.21 -12.85
N VAL A 3 -10.93 -20.91 -13.02
CA VAL A 3 -9.59 -20.36 -13.07
C VAL A 3 -9.21 -20.02 -11.64
N GLU A 4 -8.34 -20.81 -11.05
CA GLU A 4 -7.80 -20.49 -9.73
C GLU A 4 -6.86 -19.31 -9.87
N MET A 5 -7.15 -18.25 -9.13
CA MET A 5 -6.31 -17.07 -9.11
C MET A 5 -5.21 -17.25 -8.07
N ASN A 6 -4.00 -16.84 -8.42
CA ASN A 6 -2.89 -16.84 -7.49
C ASN A 6 -3.18 -15.88 -6.33
N LYS A 7 -2.95 -16.33 -5.12
CA LYS A 7 -3.12 -15.51 -3.93
C LYS A 7 -1.82 -14.78 -3.61
N ILE A 8 -1.90 -13.46 -3.55
CA ILE A 8 -0.74 -12.62 -3.22
C ILE A 8 -0.90 -12.13 -1.78
N THR A 9 0.17 -12.27 -0.99
CA THR A 9 0.22 -11.84 0.40
C THR A 9 1.43 -10.95 0.61
N LEU A 10 1.23 -9.80 1.25
CA LEU A 10 2.32 -8.91 1.61
C LEU A 10 3.08 -9.47 2.81
N LYS A 11 4.39 -9.64 2.68
CA LYS A 11 5.25 -10.15 3.74
C LYS A 11 6.07 -9.06 4.41
N GLU A 12 6.46 -8.04 3.66
CA GLU A 12 7.35 -7.01 4.18
C GLU A 12 7.19 -5.73 3.38
N ILE A 13 7.30 -4.59 4.05
CA ILE A 13 7.44 -3.29 3.40
C ILE A 13 8.66 -2.59 4.00
N ARG A 14 9.50 -2.03 3.13
CA ARG A 14 10.72 -1.32 3.51
C ARG A 14 10.64 0.09 3.01
N PHE A 15 10.65 1.05 3.93
CA PHE A 15 10.68 2.47 3.58
C PHE A 15 12.13 2.95 3.60
N LYS A 16 12.66 3.29 2.45
CA LYS A 16 13.96 3.95 2.38
C LYS A 16 13.79 5.42 2.72
N LYS A 17 12.79 6.06 2.13
CA LYS A 17 12.42 7.44 2.43
C LYS A 17 10.99 7.71 1.99
N LEU A 18 10.13 8.11 2.93
CA LEU A 18 8.78 8.60 2.62
C LEU A 18 8.30 9.44 3.79
N LYS A 19 8.08 10.73 3.57
CA LYS A 19 7.80 11.71 4.64
C LYS A 19 8.85 11.59 5.74
N GLY A 20 8.41 11.42 6.99
CA GLY A 20 9.32 11.25 8.13
C GLY A 20 9.89 9.85 8.29
N LEU A 21 9.48 8.89 7.46
CA LEU A 21 10.01 7.54 7.53
C LEU A 21 11.32 7.42 6.76
N SER A 22 12.34 6.87 7.40
CA SER A 22 13.66 6.68 6.80
C SER A 22 14.24 5.37 7.33
N ASN A 23 14.57 4.45 6.43
CA ASN A 23 15.16 3.16 6.76
C ASN A 23 14.30 2.35 7.75
N VAL A 24 12.99 2.32 7.52
CA VAL A 24 12.02 1.58 8.35
C VAL A 24 11.55 0.35 7.60
N THR A 25 11.58 -0.81 8.28
CA THR A 25 11.10 -2.08 7.73
C THR A 25 10.00 -2.64 8.63
N ILE A 26 8.89 -3.03 8.02
CA ILE A 26 7.77 -3.64 8.73
C ILE A 26 7.52 -5.02 8.12
N LYS A 27 7.49 -6.05 8.96
CA LYS A 27 7.21 -7.43 8.55
C LYS A 27 5.80 -7.82 8.95
N PHE A 28 5.12 -8.51 8.05
CA PHE A 28 3.75 -8.98 8.26
C PHE A 28 3.76 -10.50 8.31
N SER A 29 3.73 -11.06 9.50
CA SER A 29 3.78 -12.52 9.70
C SER A 29 2.41 -13.14 9.98
N LYS A 30 1.41 -12.32 10.28
CA LYS A 30 0.06 -12.76 10.67
C LYS A 30 -1.00 -12.00 9.89
N PRO A 31 -2.23 -12.54 9.80
CA PRO A 31 -3.31 -11.88 9.06
C PRO A 31 -3.70 -10.50 9.61
N LEU A 32 -3.52 -10.29 10.92
CA LEU A 32 -3.85 -9.02 11.56
C LEU A 32 -2.59 -8.40 12.13
N THR A 33 -2.33 -7.14 11.76
CA THR A 33 -1.18 -6.38 12.26
C THR A 33 -1.67 -5.05 12.80
N ALA A 34 -1.26 -4.71 14.02
CA ALA A 34 -1.54 -3.40 14.62
C ALA A 34 -0.30 -2.52 14.51
N ILE A 35 -0.50 -1.29 14.02
CA ILE A 35 0.56 -0.30 13.91
C ILE A 35 0.29 0.77 14.94
N MET A 36 1.17 0.90 15.92
CA MET A 36 1.00 1.76 17.08
C MET A 36 2.16 2.75 17.19
N GLY A 37 1.89 3.90 17.78
CA GLY A 37 2.90 4.92 18.02
C GLY A 37 2.25 6.25 18.36
N VAL A 38 3.08 7.20 18.77
CA VAL A 38 2.60 8.56 19.06
C VAL A 38 2.22 9.30 17.76
N ASN A 39 1.47 10.38 17.89
CA ASN A 39 1.12 11.22 16.75
C ASN A 39 2.39 11.76 16.09
N GLY A 40 2.41 11.74 14.77
CA GLY A 40 3.58 12.18 14.00
C GLY A 40 4.68 11.13 13.82
N SER A 41 4.47 9.90 14.30
CA SER A 41 5.45 8.82 14.16
C SER A 41 5.46 8.13 12.79
N GLY A 42 4.55 8.49 11.89
CA GLY A 42 4.49 7.93 10.56
C GLY A 42 3.46 6.81 10.36
N LYS A 43 2.60 6.55 11.33
CA LYS A 43 1.57 5.50 11.23
C LYS A 43 0.66 5.70 10.02
N THR A 44 0.15 6.91 9.85
CA THR A 44 -0.73 7.24 8.72
C THR A 44 0.01 7.10 7.39
N THR A 45 1.27 7.50 7.34
CA THR A 45 2.12 7.36 6.14
C THR A 45 2.24 5.88 5.74
N VAL A 46 2.44 4.99 6.71
CA VAL A 46 2.51 3.55 6.45
C VAL A 46 1.20 3.05 5.84
N ILE A 47 0.06 3.40 6.45
CA ILE A 47 -1.25 2.95 5.98
C ILE A 47 -1.54 3.47 4.57
N HIS A 48 -1.26 4.74 4.30
CA HIS A 48 -1.45 5.31 2.97
C HIS A 48 -0.59 4.61 1.91
N ALA A 49 0.66 4.32 2.23
CA ALA A 49 1.55 3.61 1.32
C ALA A 49 1.05 2.20 1.04
N LEU A 50 0.61 1.48 2.08
CA LEU A 50 0.06 0.13 1.92
C LEU A 50 -1.14 0.10 0.96
N ALA A 51 -1.98 1.12 1.01
CA ALA A 51 -3.16 1.21 0.14
C ALA A 51 -2.78 1.32 -1.35
N CYS A 52 -1.59 1.81 -1.66
CA CYS A 52 -1.15 2.09 -3.03
C CYS A 52 -0.35 0.96 -3.69
N LEU A 53 -0.10 -0.14 -2.99
CA LEU A 53 0.81 -1.20 -3.47
C LEU A 53 0.21 -2.11 -4.54
N TYR A 54 -1.10 -2.13 -4.69
CA TYR A 54 -1.76 -3.14 -5.50
C TYR A 54 -2.71 -2.55 -6.53
N ASN A 55 -2.84 -3.26 -7.65
CA ASN A 55 -3.87 -3.01 -8.65
C ASN A 55 -5.14 -3.74 -8.23
N PRO A 56 -6.32 -3.13 -8.32
CA PRO A 56 -7.55 -3.84 -8.00
C PRO A 56 -7.83 -4.96 -8.99
N ASP A 57 -8.47 -6.01 -8.47
CA ASP A 57 -8.96 -7.12 -9.27
C ASP A 57 -10.49 -7.06 -9.22
N GLY A 58 -11.09 -6.60 -10.30
CA GLY A 58 -12.53 -6.39 -10.36
C GLY A 58 -12.97 -5.10 -9.67
N ASN A 59 -13.78 -5.20 -8.62
CA ASN A 59 -14.44 -4.08 -7.96
C ASN A 59 -13.67 -3.48 -6.78
N GLY A 60 -12.39 -3.83 -6.61
CA GLY A 60 -11.57 -3.28 -5.54
C GLY A 60 -11.27 -1.79 -5.72
N GLU A 61 -10.87 -1.14 -4.64
CA GLU A 61 -10.45 0.27 -4.67
C GLU A 61 -9.09 0.40 -5.35
N ASN A 62 -8.93 1.47 -6.13
CA ASN A 62 -7.65 1.78 -6.76
C ASN A 62 -7.09 3.06 -6.16
N HIS A 63 -6.13 2.90 -5.25
CA HIS A 63 -5.43 4.01 -4.62
C HIS A 63 -4.09 4.24 -5.29
N ILE A 64 -3.75 5.49 -5.55
CA ILE A 64 -2.47 5.87 -6.15
C ILE A 64 -1.76 6.86 -5.23
N PHE A 65 -0.43 6.90 -5.30
CA PHE A 65 0.36 7.72 -4.39
C PHE A 65 -0.02 9.20 -4.37
N PRO A 66 -0.30 9.87 -5.50
CA PRO A 66 -0.71 11.27 -5.47
C PRO A 66 -1.99 11.56 -4.69
N GLU A 67 -2.83 10.56 -4.47
CA GLU A 67 -4.05 10.71 -3.65
C GLU A 67 -3.71 11.07 -2.20
N PHE A 68 -2.67 10.46 -1.65
CA PHE A 68 -2.23 10.67 -0.27
C PHE A 68 -1.01 11.58 -0.17
N PHE A 69 -0.18 11.60 -1.20
CA PHE A 69 1.09 12.32 -1.22
C PHE A 69 1.05 13.37 -2.33
N THR A 70 0.09 14.28 -2.22
CA THR A 70 -0.08 15.37 -3.19
C THR A 70 1.07 16.36 -3.05
N PRO A 71 1.77 16.72 -4.14
CA PRO A 71 2.81 17.74 -4.09
C PRO A 71 2.21 19.09 -3.68
N ASN A 72 2.98 19.85 -2.90
CA ASN A 72 2.63 21.20 -2.50
C ASN A 72 3.89 22.08 -2.53
N THR A 73 3.77 23.33 -2.09
CA THR A 73 4.88 24.28 -2.10
C THR A 73 6.05 23.83 -1.20
N ASP A 74 5.75 23.03 -0.18
CA ASP A 74 6.75 22.59 0.81
C ASP A 74 7.32 21.23 0.52
N ALA A 75 6.62 20.38 -0.25
CA ALA A 75 7.05 19.02 -0.50
C ALA A 75 6.62 18.52 -1.88
N SER A 76 7.59 18.15 -2.68
CA SER A 76 7.36 17.51 -3.99
C SER A 76 7.32 15.99 -3.89
N TRP A 77 7.72 15.43 -2.75
CA TRP A 77 7.89 13.99 -2.51
C TRP A 77 8.95 13.33 -3.39
N SER A 78 9.71 14.12 -4.16
CA SER A 78 10.81 13.61 -4.98
C SER A 78 11.87 12.97 -4.08
N GLY A 79 12.41 11.83 -4.53
CA GLY A 79 13.35 11.04 -3.75
C GLY A 79 12.70 10.05 -2.80
N SER A 80 11.37 9.99 -2.75
CA SER A 80 10.67 8.95 -1.99
C SER A 80 10.92 7.59 -2.61
N GLU A 81 11.14 6.59 -1.77
CA GLU A 81 11.42 5.23 -2.23
C GLU A 81 11.00 4.23 -1.18
N LEU A 82 10.32 3.18 -1.61
CA LEU A 82 9.96 2.06 -0.75
C LEU A 82 9.96 0.76 -1.57
N GLU A 83 10.04 -0.37 -0.87
CA GLU A 83 9.97 -1.69 -1.48
C GLU A 83 8.95 -2.54 -0.77
N ALA A 84 8.22 -3.36 -1.53
CA ALA A 84 7.28 -4.32 -0.99
C ALA A 84 7.71 -5.74 -1.38
N VAL A 85 7.71 -6.65 -0.42
CA VAL A 85 8.00 -8.07 -0.65
C VAL A 85 6.71 -8.83 -0.51
N ASN A 86 6.31 -9.49 -1.59
CA ASN A 86 5.09 -10.28 -1.65
C ASN A 86 5.42 -11.76 -1.77
N GLU A 87 4.50 -12.58 -1.29
CA GLU A 87 4.51 -14.01 -1.46
C GLU A 87 3.33 -14.40 -2.33
N ILE A 88 3.54 -15.28 -3.28
CA ILE A 88 2.48 -15.80 -4.12
C ILE A 88 2.26 -17.28 -3.82
N ILE A 89 0.99 -17.66 -3.70
CA ILE A 89 0.61 -19.08 -3.58
C ILE A 89 -0.13 -19.42 -4.87
N GLY A 90 0.49 -20.27 -5.68
CA GLY A 90 -0.09 -20.72 -6.92
C GLY A 90 -1.03 -21.91 -6.73
N THR A 91 -1.42 -22.50 -7.85
CA THR A 91 -2.32 -23.65 -7.87
C THR A 91 -1.74 -24.89 -7.21
N ASP A 92 -0.42 -25.00 -7.11
CA ASP A 92 0.28 -26.07 -6.42
C ASP A 92 0.25 -25.91 -4.89
N GLY A 93 -0.22 -24.78 -4.38
CA GLY A 93 -0.29 -24.51 -2.95
C GLY A 93 1.05 -24.18 -2.30
N VAL A 94 2.14 -24.10 -3.07
CA VAL A 94 3.48 -23.83 -2.54
C VAL A 94 3.73 -22.32 -2.50
N PRO A 95 4.01 -21.74 -1.31
CA PRO A 95 4.34 -20.32 -1.22
C PRO A 95 5.69 -20.02 -1.87
N THR A 96 5.75 -18.97 -2.67
CA THR A 96 6.98 -18.51 -3.32
C THR A 96 7.13 -17.02 -3.11
N LEU A 97 8.28 -16.59 -2.58
CA LEU A 97 8.57 -15.17 -2.46
C LEU A 97 8.86 -14.57 -3.82
N LEU A 98 8.21 -13.47 -4.12
CA LEU A 98 8.49 -12.70 -5.32
C LEU A 98 9.66 -11.75 -5.07
N PRO A 99 10.37 -11.32 -6.15
CA PRO A 99 11.39 -10.29 -6.00
C PRO A 99 10.78 -9.01 -5.42
N PRO A 100 11.53 -8.25 -4.60
CA PRO A 100 11.03 -6.99 -4.05
C PRO A 100 10.57 -6.05 -5.15
N LYS A 101 9.38 -5.48 -4.99
CA LYS A 101 8.85 -4.48 -5.91
C LYS A 101 9.17 -3.09 -5.39
N LYS A 102 9.89 -2.31 -6.17
CA LYS A 102 10.32 -0.98 -5.79
C LYS A 102 9.32 0.06 -6.29
N TYR A 103 8.94 0.97 -5.41
CA TYR A 103 8.11 2.13 -5.73
C TYR A 103 8.91 3.38 -5.37
N TYR A 104 8.99 4.33 -6.30
CA TYR A 104 9.79 5.53 -6.07
C TYR A 104 9.22 6.71 -6.84
N LYS A 105 9.54 7.90 -6.39
CA LYS A 105 9.21 9.13 -7.11
C LYS A 105 10.49 9.80 -7.57
N ALA A 106 10.72 9.78 -8.90
CA ALA A 106 11.79 10.51 -9.55
C ALA A 106 11.16 11.71 -10.26
N PHE A 107 11.56 12.92 -9.87
CA PHE A 107 11.01 14.15 -10.42
C PHE A 107 9.51 14.28 -10.16
N ASP A 108 8.67 14.23 -11.22
CA ASP A 108 7.24 14.52 -11.13
C ASP A 108 6.35 13.29 -11.00
N ARG A 109 6.88 12.11 -11.26
CA ARG A 109 6.07 10.91 -11.37
C ARG A 109 6.52 9.79 -10.45
N TRP A 110 5.55 9.08 -9.93
CA TRP A 110 5.79 7.83 -9.24
C TRP A 110 6.03 6.71 -10.26
N ALA A 111 6.95 5.83 -9.95
CA ALA A 111 7.31 4.67 -10.76
C ALA A 111 7.31 3.42 -9.88
N PRO A 112 7.09 2.24 -10.42
CA PRO A 112 6.72 1.95 -11.80
C PRO A 112 5.29 2.34 -12.12
N ARG A 113 4.86 2.15 -13.36
CA ARG A 113 3.47 2.43 -13.75
C ARG A 113 2.50 1.61 -12.90
N TYR A 114 1.38 2.21 -12.53
CA TYR A 114 0.42 1.57 -11.63
C TYR A 114 -0.13 0.26 -12.16
N GLN A 115 -0.25 0.11 -13.47
CA GLN A 115 -0.72 -1.11 -14.11
C GLN A 115 0.19 -2.31 -13.87
N THR A 116 1.46 -2.08 -13.54
CA THR A 116 2.43 -3.16 -13.28
C THR A 116 2.39 -3.65 -11.84
N ARG A 117 1.58 -3.02 -10.98
CA ARG A 117 1.42 -3.48 -9.60
C ARG A 117 0.74 -4.86 -9.56
N PRO A 118 1.11 -5.71 -8.59
CA PRO A 118 0.43 -6.99 -8.42
C PRO A 118 -1.07 -6.79 -8.21
N LYS A 119 -1.88 -7.72 -8.69
CA LYS A 119 -3.33 -7.64 -8.52
C LYS A 119 -3.74 -8.15 -7.15
N ARG A 120 -4.38 -7.30 -6.39
CA ARG A 120 -4.96 -7.63 -5.09
C ARG A 120 -5.95 -6.54 -4.70
N ASN A 121 -7.11 -6.93 -4.20
CA ASN A 121 -8.08 -5.95 -3.73
C ASN A 121 -7.64 -5.39 -2.38
N VAL A 122 -7.69 -4.07 -2.26
CA VAL A 122 -7.36 -3.33 -1.04
C VAL A 122 -8.54 -2.41 -0.73
N TYR A 123 -8.92 -2.35 0.53
CA TYR A 123 -9.95 -1.44 1.01
C TYR A 123 -9.35 -0.57 2.10
N TYR A 124 -9.41 0.74 1.90
CA TYR A 124 -8.93 1.72 2.85
C TYR A 124 -10.13 2.33 3.59
N ILE A 125 -10.09 2.24 4.91
CA ILE A 125 -11.15 2.79 5.76
C ILE A 125 -10.51 3.79 6.71
N GLY A 126 -10.79 5.07 6.50
CA GLY A 126 -10.33 6.14 7.37
C GLY A 126 -11.45 6.67 8.25
N ILE A 127 -11.08 7.47 9.24
CA ILE A 127 -12.06 8.08 10.16
C ILE A 127 -13.07 8.92 9.38
N GLU A 128 -12.62 9.68 8.39
CA GLU A 128 -13.51 10.51 7.56
C GLU A 128 -14.55 9.68 6.82
N THR A 129 -14.16 8.55 6.27
CA THR A 129 -15.06 7.62 5.61
C THR A 129 -16.10 7.09 6.57
N CYS A 130 -15.69 6.72 7.78
CA CYS A 130 -16.60 6.23 8.82
C CYS A 130 -17.59 7.31 9.24
N LEU A 131 -17.13 8.55 9.41
CA LEU A 131 -18.02 9.68 9.78
C LEU A 131 -19.06 9.97 8.71
N LEU A 132 -18.68 9.94 7.44
CA LEU A 132 -19.61 10.13 6.33
C LEU A 132 -20.68 9.04 6.30
N SER A 133 -20.28 7.80 6.54
CA SER A 133 -21.23 6.68 6.61
C SER A 133 -22.21 6.84 7.76
N LEU A 134 -21.75 7.32 8.92
CA LEU A 134 -22.62 7.58 10.08
C LEU A 134 -23.62 8.71 9.81
N ILE A 135 -23.19 9.76 9.10
CA ILE A 135 -24.07 10.86 8.71
C ILE A 135 -25.17 10.37 7.78
N HIS A 136 -24.84 9.51 6.84
CA HIS A 136 -25.83 8.94 5.91
C HIS A 136 -26.84 8.04 6.65
N ILE A 137 -26.40 7.30 7.65
CA ILE A 137 -27.29 6.44 8.43
C ILE A 137 -28.26 7.25 9.27
N SER A 138 -27.87 8.43 9.75
CA SER A 138 -28.69 9.27 10.62
C SER A 138 -29.74 10.08 9.87
N GLU A 139 -29.66 10.15 8.55
CA GLU A 139 -30.68 10.76 7.70
C GLU A 139 -31.77 9.76 7.32
#